data_268baeb7582fcda80f5e1b9e74e0bc1b
#
_entry.id   268baeb7582fcda80f5e1b9e74e0bc1b
#
_cell.length_a   1.000
_cell.length_b   1.000
_cell.length_c   1.000
_cell.angle_alpha   90.00
_cell.angle_beta   90.00
_cell.angle_gamma   90.00
#
_symmetry.space_group_name_H-M   'P 1'
#
loop_
_entity.id
_entity.type
_entity.pdbx_description
1 polymer ?
#
loop_
_entity_poly.entity_id
_entity_poly.type
_entity_poly.pdbx_seq_one_letter_code
_entity_poly.pdbx_strand_id
1 'polypeptide(L)'
;MLALYIDPGTGSMLFSIVIGLVTALYFLGKAAIIKLKFVFSGGKATHAQNRYPLVIYSEGKRYWNVFKPVLEALEKRGVDTIFYTSSEDDPFFSQQWSHVTGEFIGEGNKAFTRLNFLEADVCLMTTPGLDVYQLKRSKGVGHYAHILHAVDDATGYRLFGLDYYDSVLLSGEYQKAHIRILEEQRNIKKKDLAVVGCPYLDVLQQKVSGLPQKDDSVFTVLVAPSWGPSAILSKYGASLLDALVETGFHVIVRPHPQSKQVETDMLDTLEAKYRGVDTLEWDYNPENLLSLSRADIMISDFSGVVFDYSFLFDRPFLYVNSEFDARPYDSYDIQEVPWKFRVLPAIGIELKTEDFANIREILLSATNSSILQENRKSARDTAWQHRGESGERAADFLVQTLGAITEGRS
;
A
#
# COMPACT_ATOMS: atom_id res chain seq x y z
N MET A 1 -37.94 9.44 60.77
CA MET A 1 -36.78 9.19 59.94
C MET A 1 -37.27 8.79 58.55
N LEU A 2 -37.35 9.70 57.59
CA LEU A 2 -37.73 9.37 56.21
C LEU A 2 -36.51 8.79 55.52
N ALA A 3 -36.53 7.48 55.27
CA ALA A 3 -35.52 6.85 54.42
C ALA A 3 -35.92 7.15 52.95
N LEU A 4 -35.15 7.97 52.29
CA LEU A 4 -35.23 8.16 50.82
C LEU A 4 -34.74 6.85 50.17
N TYR A 5 -35.70 6.06 49.72
CA TYR A 5 -35.40 4.89 48.86
C TYR A 5 -35.14 5.37 47.44
N ILE A 6 -33.91 5.31 46.99
CA ILE A 6 -33.55 5.55 45.60
C ILE A 6 -33.64 4.21 44.87
N ASP A 7 -34.59 4.11 43.96
CA ASP A 7 -34.75 2.96 43.08
C ASP A 7 -33.44 2.76 42.25
N PRO A 8 -32.96 1.49 42.09
CA PRO A 8 -31.71 1.18 41.37
C PRO A 8 -31.65 1.75 39.95
N GLY A 9 -32.78 1.89 39.25
CA GLY A 9 -32.86 2.49 37.94
C GLY A 9 -32.62 4.00 37.97
N THR A 10 -33.18 4.69 38.94
CA THR A 10 -33.03 6.13 39.16
C THR A 10 -31.58 6.47 39.62
N GLY A 11 -30.99 5.58 40.44
CA GLY A 11 -29.60 5.71 40.89
C GLY A 11 -28.61 5.60 39.72
N SER A 12 -28.79 4.65 38.81
CA SER A 12 -27.97 4.46 37.61
C SER A 12 -28.06 5.67 36.65
N MET A 13 -29.27 6.19 36.47
CA MET A 13 -29.49 7.37 35.60
C MET A 13 -28.84 8.62 36.20
N LEU A 14 -28.95 8.84 37.53
CA LEU A 14 -28.30 9.95 38.23
C LEU A 14 -26.78 9.86 38.17
N PHE A 15 -26.23 8.66 38.29
CA PHE A 15 -24.79 8.40 38.18
C PHE A 15 -24.26 8.72 36.78
N SER A 16 -25.00 8.33 35.72
CA SER A 16 -24.65 8.63 34.35
C SER A 16 -24.68 10.13 34.05
N ILE A 17 -25.66 10.86 34.57
CA ILE A 17 -25.76 12.32 34.46
C ILE A 17 -24.59 13.00 35.20
N VAL A 18 -24.25 12.55 36.39
CA VAL A 18 -23.12 13.11 37.15
C VAL A 18 -21.81 12.87 36.43
N ILE A 19 -21.55 11.67 35.90
CA ILE A 19 -20.35 11.39 35.11
C ILE A 19 -20.32 12.27 33.86
N GLY A 20 -21.42 12.40 33.14
CA GLY A 20 -21.53 13.29 31.98
C GLY A 20 -21.22 14.73 32.30
N LEU A 21 -21.75 15.25 33.40
CA LEU A 21 -21.47 16.63 33.89
C LEU A 21 -20.00 16.81 34.30
N VAL A 22 -19.42 15.89 35.04
CA VAL A 22 -18.02 15.94 35.46
C VAL A 22 -17.10 15.89 34.24
N THR A 23 -17.40 15.03 33.28
CA THR A 23 -16.64 14.92 32.04
C THR A 23 -16.72 16.21 31.20
N ALA A 24 -17.93 16.78 31.06
CA ALA A 24 -18.13 18.05 30.38
C ALA A 24 -17.40 19.20 31.05
N LEU A 25 -17.48 19.30 32.39
CA LEU A 25 -16.75 20.31 33.17
C LEU A 25 -15.24 20.17 33.07
N TYR A 26 -14.73 18.93 33.05
CA TYR A 26 -13.31 18.67 32.82
C TYR A 26 -12.83 19.18 31.46
N PHE A 27 -13.56 18.89 30.38
CA PHE A 27 -13.22 19.35 29.03
C PHE A 27 -13.38 20.86 28.88
N LEU A 28 -14.42 21.47 29.48
CA LEU A 28 -14.59 22.91 29.51
C LEU A 28 -13.46 23.61 30.28
N GLY A 29 -13.08 23.07 31.44
CA GLY A 29 -11.95 23.58 32.23
C GLY A 29 -10.63 23.48 31.47
N LYS A 30 -10.37 22.35 30.79
CA LYS A 30 -9.20 22.17 29.94
C LYS A 30 -9.18 23.16 28.75
N ALA A 31 -10.31 23.36 28.10
CA ALA A 31 -10.45 24.35 27.02
C ALA A 31 -10.24 25.79 27.52
N ALA A 32 -10.76 26.12 28.70
CA ALA A 32 -10.54 27.42 29.33
C ALA A 32 -9.09 27.68 29.69
N ILE A 33 -8.39 26.65 30.23
CA ILE A 33 -6.94 26.73 30.55
C ILE A 33 -6.12 26.94 29.28
N ILE A 34 -6.46 26.24 28.19
CA ILE A 34 -5.78 26.43 26.89
C ILE A 34 -6.03 27.84 26.35
N LYS A 35 -7.28 28.35 26.40
CA LYS A 35 -7.61 29.72 26.01
C LYS A 35 -6.88 30.74 26.88
N LEU A 36 -6.83 30.55 28.19
CA LEU A 36 -6.09 31.43 29.12
C LEU A 36 -4.61 31.45 28.82
N LYS A 37 -3.99 30.26 28.62
CA LYS A 37 -2.58 30.18 28.20
C LYS A 37 -2.35 30.91 26.88
N PHE A 38 -3.23 30.78 25.90
CA PHE A 38 -3.16 31.49 24.64
C PHE A 38 -3.25 33.04 24.83
N VAL A 39 -4.18 33.53 25.67
CA VAL A 39 -4.31 34.95 25.97
C VAL A 39 -3.10 35.48 26.75
N PHE A 40 -2.62 34.76 27.76
CA PHE A 40 -1.44 35.15 28.54
C PHE A 40 -0.11 35.03 27.76
N SER A 41 -0.05 34.26 26.71
CA SER A 41 1.08 34.24 25.77
C SER A 41 1.06 35.38 24.75
N GLY A 42 0.21 36.37 24.96
CA GLY A 42 0.09 37.58 24.09
C GLY A 42 -0.53 37.28 22.73
N GLY A 43 -1.35 36.22 22.62
CA GLY A 43 -1.96 35.83 21.35
C GLY A 43 -0.95 35.27 20.32
N LYS A 44 0.31 35.26 20.67
CA LYS A 44 1.32 34.55 19.91
C LYS A 44 1.17 33.07 20.30
N ALA A 45 0.62 32.27 19.42
CA ALA A 45 0.87 30.85 19.47
C ALA A 45 2.40 30.70 19.59
N THR A 46 2.89 30.20 20.74
CA THR A 46 4.29 29.87 20.97
C THR A 46 4.60 28.55 20.23
N HIS A 47 4.28 28.55 18.96
CA HIS A 47 4.80 27.73 17.92
C HIS A 47 5.02 28.66 16.73
N ALA A 48 6.19 29.31 16.69
CA ALA A 48 6.90 29.34 15.44
C ALA A 48 7.24 27.87 15.18
N GLN A 49 6.23 27.05 14.85
CA GLN A 49 6.47 25.77 14.23
C GLN A 49 7.18 26.13 12.94
N ASN A 50 8.47 25.82 12.85
CA ASN A 50 9.20 25.99 11.60
C ASN A 50 8.40 25.25 10.54
N ARG A 51 7.84 26.02 9.60
CA ARG A 51 7.17 25.45 8.44
C ARG A 51 8.21 24.67 7.66
N TYR A 52 8.01 23.39 7.51
CA TYR A 52 8.93 22.54 6.79
C TYR A 52 8.78 22.75 5.28
N PRO A 53 9.87 22.85 4.52
CA PRO A 53 9.78 22.91 3.07
C PRO A 53 9.10 21.66 2.52
N LEU A 54 9.61 20.48 2.89
CA LEU A 54 9.15 19.20 2.41
C LEU A 54 9.01 18.20 3.56
N VAL A 55 7.87 17.54 3.62
CA VAL A 55 7.60 16.43 4.53
C VAL A 55 7.23 15.21 3.72
N ILE A 56 7.83 14.07 4.05
CA ILE A 56 7.43 12.76 3.53
C ILE A 56 6.90 11.94 4.68
N TYR A 57 5.70 11.37 4.53
CA TYR A 57 5.12 10.50 5.54
C TYR A 57 4.98 9.07 5.03
N SER A 58 5.50 8.13 5.82
CA SER A 58 5.37 6.68 5.64
C SER A 58 4.52 6.07 6.74
N GLU A 59 3.48 5.29 6.39
CA GLU A 59 2.69 4.51 7.35
C GLU A 59 3.50 3.38 8.02
N GLY A 60 4.76 3.21 7.63
CA GLY A 60 5.68 2.29 8.25
C GLY A 60 6.66 1.65 7.28
N LYS A 61 7.55 0.84 7.84
CA LYS A 61 8.71 0.23 7.15
C LYS A 61 8.37 -0.58 5.89
N ARG A 62 7.13 -1.07 5.74
CA ARG A 62 6.68 -1.77 4.53
C ARG A 62 6.76 -0.90 3.27
N TYR A 63 6.70 0.42 3.41
CA TYR A 63 6.81 1.37 2.30
C TYR A 63 8.23 1.92 2.11
N TRP A 64 9.21 1.39 2.83
CA TRP A 64 10.60 1.83 2.73
C TRP A 64 11.12 1.82 1.27
N ASN A 65 10.84 0.75 0.55
CA ASN A 65 11.27 0.63 -0.86
C ASN A 65 10.58 1.64 -1.80
N VAL A 66 9.48 2.28 -1.38
CA VAL A 66 8.86 3.37 -2.15
C VAL A 66 9.59 4.69 -1.89
N PHE A 67 9.89 4.98 -0.62
CA PHE A 67 10.44 6.28 -0.23
C PHE A 67 11.95 6.36 -0.32
N LYS A 68 12.68 5.26 -0.12
CA LYS A 68 14.14 5.23 -0.15
C LYS A 68 14.73 5.93 -1.39
N PRO A 69 14.39 5.57 -2.64
CA PRO A 69 14.99 6.22 -3.81
C PRO A 69 14.62 7.70 -3.95
N VAL A 70 13.45 8.11 -3.46
CA VAL A 70 13.04 9.52 -3.43
C VAL A 70 13.87 10.30 -2.41
N LEU A 71 14.06 9.73 -1.20
CA LEU A 71 14.89 10.34 -0.16
C LEU A 71 16.36 10.46 -0.59
N GLU A 72 16.92 9.41 -1.20
CA GLU A 72 18.29 9.44 -1.75
C GLU A 72 18.46 10.53 -2.82
N ALA A 73 17.44 10.69 -3.67
CA ALA A 73 17.48 11.72 -4.70
C ALA A 73 17.35 13.14 -4.12
N LEU A 74 16.55 13.35 -3.07
CA LEU A 74 16.43 14.63 -2.36
C LEU A 74 17.70 14.96 -1.55
N GLU A 75 18.27 13.97 -0.86
CA GLU A 75 19.56 14.09 -0.16
C GLU A 75 20.66 14.56 -1.09
N LYS A 76 20.79 13.91 -2.26
CA LYS A 76 21.78 14.28 -3.29
C LYS A 76 21.60 15.71 -3.83
N ARG A 77 20.36 16.22 -3.82
CA ARG A 77 20.03 17.60 -4.23
C ARG A 77 20.22 18.62 -3.11
N GLY A 78 20.52 18.18 -1.89
CA GLY A 78 20.63 19.06 -0.73
C GLY A 78 19.29 19.68 -0.30
N VAL A 79 18.18 18.97 -0.47
CA VAL A 79 16.85 19.46 -0.13
C VAL A 79 16.50 19.07 1.31
N ASP A 80 16.37 20.06 2.18
CA ASP A 80 15.98 19.85 3.56
C ASP A 80 14.58 19.20 3.63
N THR A 81 14.55 17.96 4.09
CA THR A 81 13.37 17.10 4.09
C THR A 81 13.14 16.48 5.47
N ILE A 82 11.90 16.45 5.91
CA ILE A 82 11.49 15.72 7.11
C ILE A 82 10.83 14.41 6.68
N PHE A 83 11.34 13.29 7.19
CA PHE A 83 10.74 11.97 7.00
C PHE A 83 10.01 11.53 8.28
N TYR A 84 8.69 11.52 8.24
CA TYR A 84 7.85 10.97 9.29
C TYR A 84 7.50 9.51 9.01
N THR A 85 7.67 8.66 10.00
CA THR A 85 7.29 7.25 9.90
C THR A 85 6.46 6.80 11.09
N SER A 86 5.59 5.82 10.83
CA SER A 86 4.82 5.10 11.86
C SER A 86 5.45 3.77 12.25
N SER A 87 6.73 3.53 11.95
CA SER A 87 7.52 2.39 12.46
C SER A 87 8.73 2.88 13.22
N GLU A 88 8.85 2.46 14.48
CA GLU A 88 9.99 2.81 15.33
C GLU A 88 11.29 2.16 14.80
N ASP A 89 11.17 0.99 14.19
CA ASP A 89 12.24 0.21 13.57
C ASP A 89 12.31 0.41 12.04
N ASP A 90 11.94 1.59 11.54
CA ASP A 90 12.02 1.90 10.10
C ASP A 90 13.49 1.85 9.65
N PRO A 91 13.79 1.21 8.50
CA PRO A 91 15.15 1.14 7.96
C PRO A 91 15.79 2.52 7.69
N PHE A 92 15.00 3.58 7.64
CA PHE A 92 15.47 4.95 7.58
C PHE A 92 16.50 5.27 8.67
N PHE A 93 16.24 4.82 9.90
CA PHE A 93 17.08 5.14 11.07
C PHE A 93 18.44 4.44 11.06
N SER A 94 18.64 3.45 10.20
CA SER A 94 19.92 2.79 9.99
C SER A 94 20.80 3.47 8.92
N GLN A 95 20.27 4.49 8.23
CA GLN A 95 20.97 5.23 7.19
C GLN A 95 21.58 6.52 7.75
N GLN A 96 22.54 7.08 7.00
CA GLN A 96 23.15 8.39 7.31
C GLN A 96 22.66 9.43 6.31
N TRP A 97 22.12 10.51 6.82
CA TRP A 97 21.57 11.62 6.06
C TRP A 97 22.16 12.94 6.51
N SER A 98 22.35 13.87 5.58
CA SER A 98 22.82 15.25 5.85
C SER A 98 21.68 16.26 5.76
N HIS A 99 20.75 16.02 4.83
CA HIS A 99 19.63 16.92 4.52
C HIS A 99 18.25 16.30 4.87
N VAL A 100 18.20 15.03 5.20
CA VAL A 100 16.95 14.37 5.60
C VAL A 100 16.95 14.08 7.10
N THR A 101 15.94 14.56 7.80
CA THR A 101 15.76 14.28 9.25
C THR A 101 14.54 13.38 9.45
N GLY A 102 14.73 12.25 10.14
CA GLY A 102 13.65 11.29 10.40
C GLY A 102 13.10 11.36 11.80
N GLU A 103 11.79 11.13 11.93
CA GLU A 103 11.13 11.07 13.23
C GLU A 103 10.02 10.01 13.23
N PHE A 104 10.01 9.15 14.26
CA PHE A 104 8.87 8.29 14.57
C PHE A 104 7.75 9.11 15.21
N ILE A 105 6.61 9.20 14.57
CA ILE A 105 5.48 10.03 15.02
C ILE A 105 4.36 9.26 15.69
N GLY A 106 4.55 7.95 15.93
CA GLY A 106 3.55 7.03 16.45
C GLY A 106 2.76 6.35 15.34
N GLU A 107 1.82 5.50 15.73
CA GLU A 107 1.00 4.70 14.83
C GLU A 107 -0.46 5.16 14.83
N GLY A 108 -1.17 4.92 13.73
CA GLY A 108 -2.61 5.14 13.60
C GLY A 108 -3.03 6.55 14.00
N ASN A 109 -4.00 6.66 14.92
CA ASN A 109 -4.56 7.95 15.34
C ASN A 109 -3.53 8.90 15.96
N LYS A 110 -2.46 8.39 16.58
CA LYS A 110 -1.39 9.23 17.14
C LYS A 110 -0.64 9.95 16.02
N ALA A 111 -0.24 9.22 14.99
CA ALA A 111 0.40 9.79 13.82
C ALA A 111 -0.55 10.77 13.09
N PHE A 112 -1.80 10.39 12.87
CA PHE A 112 -2.78 11.24 12.18
C PHE A 112 -3.06 12.53 12.95
N THR A 113 -3.10 12.48 14.28
CA THR A 113 -3.24 13.72 15.09
C THR A 113 -2.10 14.70 14.82
N ARG A 114 -0.87 14.21 14.68
CA ARG A 114 0.28 15.06 14.36
C ARG A 114 0.22 15.60 12.93
N LEU A 115 -0.14 14.77 11.97
CA LEU A 115 -0.27 15.15 10.55
C LEU A 115 -1.42 16.15 10.32
N ASN A 116 -2.50 16.04 11.08
CA ASN A 116 -3.65 16.98 10.98
C ASN A 116 -3.30 18.43 11.38
N PHE A 117 -2.18 18.62 12.09
CA PHE A 117 -1.64 19.93 12.47
C PHE A 117 -0.27 20.21 11.83
N LEU A 118 0.09 19.47 10.79
CA LEU A 118 1.35 19.65 10.07
C LEU A 118 1.41 21.02 9.41
N GLU A 119 2.56 21.70 9.50
CA GLU A 119 2.89 22.90 8.74
C GLU A 119 4.04 22.58 7.77
N ALA A 120 3.74 22.51 6.49
CA ALA A 120 4.70 22.22 5.43
C ALA A 120 4.31 22.92 4.12
N ASP A 121 5.28 23.11 3.24
CA ASP A 121 4.97 23.60 1.90
C ASP A 121 4.47 22.46 1.04
N VAL A 122 5.18 21.32 1.05
CA VAL A 122 4.79 20.10 0.34
C VAL A 122 4.77 18.92 1.32
N CYS A 123 3.75 18.07 1.22
CA CYS A 123 3.68 16.80 1.94
C CYS A 123 3.46 15.66 0.94
N LEU A 124 4.43 14.74 0.85
CA LEU A 124 4.34 13.51 0.06
C LEU A 124 3.95 12.35 0.96
N MET A 125 3.01 11.51 0.52
CA MET A 125 2.66 10.26 1.19
C MET A 125 2.11 9.22 0.21
N THR A 126 2.03 7.96 0.66
CA THR A 126 1.36 6.88 -0.09
C THR A 126 0.07 6.40 0.59
N THR A 127 -0.37 7.12 1.64
CA THR A 127 -1.60 6.84 2.39
C THR A 127 -2.81 7.32 1.60
N PRO A 128 -3.75 6.45 1.19
CA PRO A 128 -4.98 6.89 0.55
C PRO A 128 -5.98 7.45 1.56
N GLY A 129 -7.00 8.17 1.08
CA GLY A 129 -8.12 8.63 1.92
C GLY A 129 -7.81 9.86 2.77
N LEU A 130 -6.87 10.71 2.33
CA LEU A 130 -6.66 12.04 2.91
C LEU A 130 -7.98 12.80 2.96
N ASP A 131 -8.33 13.37 4.11
CA ASP A 131 -9.57 14.10 4.42
C ASP A 131 -10.88 13.30 4.35
N VAL A 132 -10.79 12.00 4.05
CA VAL A 132 -11.95 11.10 4.02
C VAL A 132 -12.24 10.55 5.43
N TYR A 133 -11.21 10.02 6.11
CA TYR A 133 -11.34 9.37 7.42
C TYR A 133 -10.69 10.19 8.53
N GLN A 134 -9.84 9.56 9.36
CA GLN A 134 -9.17 10.20 10.50
C GLN A 134 -8.00 11.10 10.09
N LEU A 135 -7.32 10.78 8.98
CA LEU A 135 -6.27 11.63 8.44
C LEU A 135 -6.90 12.82 7.72
N LYS A 136 -6.86 13.99 8.36
CA LYS A 136 -7.43 15.22 7.79
C LYS A 136 -6.37 16.02 7.06
N ARG A 137 -6.81 16.74 6.03
CA ARG A 137 -5.98 17.71 5.34
C ARG A 137 -5.66 18.88 6.28
N SER A 138 -4.38 19.05 6.66
CA SER A 138 -3.95 20.19 7.45
C SER A 138 -4.05 21.50 6.64
N LYS A 139 -4.58 22.54 7.25
CA LYS A 139 -4.59 23.89 6.67
C LYS A 139 -3.19 24.50 6.58
N GLY A 140 -2.23 23.95 7.34
CA GLY A 140 -0.83 24.35 7.35
C GLY A 140 -0.02 23.79 6.18
N VAL A 141 -0.54 22.81 5.40
CA VAL A 141 0.16 22.22 4.27
C VAL A 141 -0.30 22.89 2.97
N GLY A 142 0.67 23.37 2.18
CA GLY A 142 0.41 24.05 0.93
C GLY A 142 0.00 23.10 -0.21
N HIS A 143 0.63 21.93 -0.30
CA HIS A 143 0.41 20.96 -1.36
C HIS A 143 0.57 19.52 -0.86
N TYR A 144 -0.41 18.68 -1.13
CA TYR A 144 -0.37 17.26 -0.84
C TYR A 144 -0.14 16.46 -2.12
N ALA A 145 0.98 15.75 -2.16
CA ALA A 145 1.31 14.81 -3.23
C ALA A 145 1.11 13.37 -2.76
N HIS A 146 0.53 12.53 -3.62
CA HIS A 146 0.44 11.10 -3.41
C HIS A 146 1.37 10.36 -4.37
N ILE A 147 2.13 9.38 -3.90
CA ILE A 147 2.90 8.49 -4.74
C ILE A 147 2.32 7.08 -4.67
N LEU A 148 2.09 6.47 -5.84
CA LEU A 148 1.61 5.09 -5.89
C LEU A 148 2.73 4.13 -5.49
N HIS A 149 2.39 3.13 -4.68
CA HIS A 149 3.37 2.17 -4.16
C HIS A 149 3.49 0.90 -5.00
N ALA A 150 2.68 0.75 -6.04
CA ALA A 150 2.66 -0.39 -6.95
C ALA A 150 2.20 0.03 -8.33
N VAL A 151 2.38 -0.85 -9.31
CA VAL A 151 1.90 -0.68 -10.70
C VAL A 151 0.44 -1.12 -10.87
N ASP A 152 -0.36 -1.05 -9.84
CA ASP A 152 -1.79 -1.35 -9.89
C ASP A 152 -2.61 -0.14 -10.33
N ASP A 153 -3.90 -0.33 -10.59
CA ASP A 153 -4.78 0.79 -10.92
C ASP A 153 -4.88 1.78 -9.77
N ALA A 154 -4.79 3.08 -10.07
CA ALA A 154 -4.99 4.13 -9.07
C ALA A 154 -6.38 4.08 -8.41
N THR A 155 -7.34 3.46 -9.09
CA THR A 155 -8.73 3.23 -8.63
C THR A 155 -8.89 1.95 -7.79
N GLY A 156 -7.83 1.24 -7.53
CA GLY A 156 -7.78 0.13 -6.57
C GLY A 156 -7.85 0.58 -5.10
N TYR A 157 -7.80 1.87 -4.81
CA TYR A 157 -8.02 2.40 -3.47
C TYR A 157 -9.51 2.41 -3.09
N ARG A 158 -9.78 2.41 -1.77
CA ARG A 158 -11.14 2.61 -1.27
C ARG A 158 -11.70 3.94 -1.75
N LEU A 159 -13.04 4.04 -1.83
CA LEU A 159 -13.76 5.21 -2.31
C LEU A 159 -13.18 6.53 -1.76
N PHE A 160 -12.98 7.47 -2.67
CA PHE A 160 -12.39 8.80 -2.44
C PHE A 160 -10.90 8.78 -2.06
N GLY A 161 -10.20 7.70 -2.41
CA GLY A 161 -8.81 7.47 -1.98
C GLY A 161 -7.84 8.59 -2.34
N LEU A 162 -8.02 9.19 -3.53
CA LEU A 162 -7.14 10.26 -4.04
C LEU A 162 -7.82 11.63 -4.15
N ASP A 163 -9.08 11.77 -3.78
CA ASP A 163 -9.91 12.94 -4.11
C ASP A 163 -9.32 14.25 -3.58
N TYR A 164 -8.71 14.23 -2.41
CA TYR A 164 -8.23 15.43 -1.72
C TYR A 164 -6.71 15.65 -1.87
N TYR A 165 -6.05 14.95 -2.77
CA TYR A 165 -4.67 15.23 -3.13
C TYR A 165 -4.60 16.31 -4.21
N ASP A 166 -3.53 17.12 -4.18
CA ASP A 166 -3.28 18.13 -5.21
C ASP A 166 -2.54 17.54 -6.41
N SER A 167 -1.71 16.53 -6.17
CA SER A 167 -0.98 15.80 -7.22
C SER A 167 -0.91 14.31 -6.94
N VAL A 168 -0.73 13.53 -8.02
CA VAL A 168 -0.49 12.08 -7.94
C VAL A 168 0.69 11.71 -8.83
N LEU A 169 1.68 11.03 -8.24
CA LEU A 169 2.84 10.50 -8.93
C LEU A 169 2.55 9.05 -9.36
N LEU A 170 2.56 8.82 -10.65
CA LEU A 170 2.07 7.63 -11.32
C LEU A 170 3.21 6.74 -11.79
N SER A 171 2.95 5.44 -11.90
CA SER A 171 3.88 4.47 -12.48
C SER A 171 3.87 4.44 -14.00
N GLY A 172 2.75 4.81 -14.63
CA GLY A 172 2.56 4.86 -16.08
C GLY A 172 1.36 5.70 -16.51
N GLU A 173 1.35 6.08 -17.78
CA GLU A 173 0.31 6.93 -18.40
C GLU A 173 -1.11 6.32 -18.28
N TYR A 174 -1.23 4.99 -18.28
CA TYR A 174 -2.51 4.29 -18.24
C TYR A 174 -3.36 4.65 -17.00
N GLN A 175 -2.75 5.10 -15.91
CA GLN A 175 -3.44 5.44 -14.67
C GLN A 175 -4.16 6.80 -14.73
N LYS A 176 -3.79 7.66 -15.70
CA LYS A 176 -4.36 9.02 -15.81
C LYS A 176 -5.84 9.03 -16.15
N ALA A 177 -6.28 8.18 -17.08
CA ALA A 177 -7.63 8.21 -17.60
C ALA A 177 -8.69 8.05 -16.50
N HIS A 178 -8.54 7.04 -15.66
CA HIS A 178 -9.49 6.76 -14.58
C HIS A 178 -9.51 7.87 -13.51
N ILE A 179 -8.36 8.48 -13.19
CA ILE A 179 -8.32 9.63 -12.28
C ILE A 179 -9.11 10.80 -12.87
N ARG A 180 -8.96 11.09 -14.17
CA ARG A 180 -9.70 12.15 -14.85
C ARG A 180 -11.21 11.91 -14.87
N ILE A 181 -11.64 10.66 -15.08
CA ILE A 181 -13.06 10.26 -15.01
C ILE A 181 -13.61 10.53 -13.62
N LEU A 182 -12.92 10.13 -12.55
CA LEU A 182 -13.36 10.36 -11.17
C LEU A 182 -13.43 11.87 -10.84
N GLU A 183 -12.45 12.65 -11.30
CA GLU A 183 -12.45 14.10 -11.10
C GLU A 183 -13.68 14.77 -11.72
N GLU A 184 -14.05 14.35 -12.94
CA GLU A 184 -15.22 14.88 -13.64
C GLU A 184 -16.52 14.45 -12.98
N GLN A 185 -16.68 13.14 -12.71
CA GLN A 185 -17.90 12.59 -12.11
C GLN A 185 -18.19 13.17 -10.71
N ARG A 186 -17.13 13.38 -9.92
CA ARG A 186 -17.23 13.90 -8.55
C ARG A 186 -17.16 15.42 -8.46
N ASN A 187 -16.97 16.10 -9.60
CA ASN A 187 -16.79 17.54 -9.68
C ASN A 187 -15.74 18.08 -8.68
N ILE A 188 -14.59 17.42 -8.63
CA ILE A 188 -13.47 17.78 -7.75
C ILE A 188 -12.36 18.46 -8.54
N LYS A 189 -11.46 19.14 -7.80
CA LYS A 189 -10.30 19.81 -8.40
C LYS A 189 -9.44 18.84 -9.19
N LYS A 190 -9.05 19.21 -10.40
CA LYS A 190 -8.07 18.47 -11.20
C LYS A 190 -6.73 18.46 -10.50
N LYS A 191 -6.13 17.29 -10.44
CA LYS A 191 -4.81 17.03 -9.86
C LYS A 191 -3.71 17.23 -10.89
N ASP A 192 -2.53 17.58 -10.43
CA ASP A 192 -1.32 17.47 -11.24
C ASP A 192 -0.91 15.99 -11.29
N LEU A 193 -0.87 15.41 -12.49
CA LEU A 193 -0.53 14.00 -12.71
C LEU A 193 0.82 13.90 -13.39
N ALA A 194 1.82 13.38 -12.66
CA ALA A 194 3.17 13.17 -13.17
C ALA A 194 3.52 11.68 -13.25
N VAL A 195 3.98 11.22 -14.40
CA VAL A 195 4.48 9.85 -14.55
C VAL A 195 5.95 9.84 -14.13
N VAL A 196 6.22 9.23 -12.99
CA VAL A 196 7.57 9.14 -12.41
C VAL A 196 8.16 7.74 -12.49
N GLY A 197 7.32 6.72 -12.69
CA GLY A 197 7.70 5.32 -12.60
C GLY A 197 7.30 4.71 -11.25
N CYS A 198 7.83 3.53 -10.94
CA CYS A 198 7.54 2.80 -9.72
C CYS A 198 8.79 2.62 -8.86
N PRO A 199 9.00 3.46 -7.82
CA PRO A 199 10.19 3.37 -6.96
C PRO A 199 10.34 2.01 -6.28
N TYR A 200 9.25 1.39 -5.89
CA TYR A 200 9.24 0.05 -5.31
C TYR A 200 9.87 -1.00 -6.23
N LEU A 201 9.43 -1.05 -7.49
CA LEU A 201 9.97 -2.00 -8.46
C LEU A 201 11.43 -1.67 -8.84
N ASP A 202 11.81 -0.40 -8.90
CA ASP A 202 13.21 0.00 -9.14
C ASP A 202 14.14 -0.56 -8.06
N VAL A 203 13.73 -0.49 -6.78
CA VAL A 203 14.50 -1.05 -5.67
C VAL A 203 14.53 -2.57 -5.74
N LEU A 204 13.41 -3.23 -6.04
CA LEU A 204 13.39 -4.68 -6.17
C LEU A 204 14.27 -5.14 -7.34
N GLN A 205 14.25 -4.45 -8.48
CA GLN A 205 15.10 -4.76 -9.63
C GLN A 205 16.59 -4.70 -9.27
N GLN A 206 17.01 -3.72 -8.46
CA GLN A 206 18.39 -3.64 -7.97
C GLN A 206 18.73 -4.84 -7.07
N LYS A 207 17.80 -5.27 -6.21
CA LYS A 207 18.00 -6.42 -5.31
C LYS A 207 18.05 -7.75 -6.06
N VAL A 208 17.37 -7.88 -7.21
CA VAL A 208 17.36 -9.14 -8.02
C VAL A 208 18.76 -9.59 -8.39
N SER A 209 19.66 -8.67 -8.72
CA SER A 209 21.04 -8.99 -9.10
C SER A 209 21.87 -9.63 -7.99
N GLY A 210 21.48 -9.46 -6.73
CA GLY A 210 22.14 -10.01 -5.56
C GLY A 210 21.52 -11.32 -5.05
N LEU A 211 20.47 -11.84 -5.72
CA LEU A 211 19.82 -13.08 -5.29
C LEU A 211 20.67 -14.32 -5.64
N PRO A 212 20.52 -15.40 -4.85
CA PRO A 212 21.09 -16.69 -5.21
C PRO A 212 20.59 -17.15 -6.59
N GLN A 213 21.46 -17.79 -7.34
CA GLN A 213 21.07 -18.41 -8.60
C GLN A 213 20.04 -19.50 -8.34
N LYS A 214 18.99 -19.54 -9.15
CA LYS A 214 17.96 -20.57 -9.06
C LYS A 214 18.56 -21.94 -9.39
N ASP A 215 18.12 -22.96 -8.67
CA ASP A 215 18.40 -24.36 -9.01
C ASP A 215 17.47 -24.80 -10.15
N ASP A 216 18.02 -24.90 -11.34
CA ASP A 216 17.26 -25.30 -12.54
C ASP A 216 16.94 -26.81 -12.59
N SER A 217 17.49 -27.63 -11.68
CA SER A 217 17.17 -29.05 -11.57
C SER A 217 15.79 -29.31 -10.92
N VAL A 218 15.23 -28.30 -10.22
CA VAL A 218 13.96 -28.39 -9.48
C VAL A 218 12.92 -27.46 -10.08
N PHE A 219 11.88 -28.03 -10.70
CA PHE A 219 10.74 -27.23 -11.16
C PHE A 219 9.92 -26.76 -9.97
N THR A 220 9.82 -25.47 -9.79
CA THR A 220 9.19 -24.84 -8.61
C THR A 220 7.95 -24.04 -8.98
N VAL A 221 6.85 -24.35 -8.32
CA VAL A 221 5.56 -23.62 -8.43
C VAL A 221 5.36 -22.76 -7.19
N LEU A 222 5.14 -21.47 -7.38
CA LEU A 222 4.82 -20.54 -6.29
C LEU A 222 3.32 -20.26 -6.25
N VAL A 223 2.65 -20.59 -5.17
CA VAL A 223 1.26 -20.20 -4.90
C VAL A 223 1.27 -18.94 -4.03
N ALA A 224 0.95 -17.80 -4.63
CA ALA A 224 1.01 -16.48 -3.98
C ALA A 224 -0.34 -15.75 -4.12
N PRO A 225 -1.33 -16.07 -3.30
CA PRO A 225 -2.69 -15.52 -3.36
C PRO A 225 -2.79 -14.11 -2.76
N SER A 226 -3.92 -13.46 -3.01
CA SER A 226 -4.45 -12.41 -2.16
C SER A 226 -5.06 -13.01 -0.87
N TRP A 227 -5.92 -12.28 -0.19
CA TRP A 227 -6.58 -12.70 1.04
C TRP A 227 -8.09 -12.43 0.98
N GLY A 228 -8.84 -13.04 1.90
CA GLY A 228 -10.28 -12.92 2.00
C GLY A 228 -11.04 -14.04 1.29
N PRO A 229 -12.38 -14.04 1.39
CA PRO A 229 -13.20 -15.17 0.96
C PRO A 229 -13.15 -15.44 -0.56
N SER A 230 -12.74 -14.45 -1.35
CA SER A 230 -12.56 -14.61 -2.80
C SER A 230 -11.16 -15.06 -3.21
N ALA A 231 -10.20 -15.14 -2.27
CA ALA A 231 -8.84 -15.56 -2.55
C ALA A 231 -8.75 -17.07 -2.87
N ILE A 232 -7.74 -17.43 -3.64
CA ILE A 232 -7.59 -18.80 -4.16
C ILE A 232 -7.43 -19.86 -3.05
N LEU A 233 -6.73 -19.54 -1.96
CA LEU A 233 -6.58 -20.49 -0.84
C LEU A 233 -7.89 -20.68 -0.08
N SER A 234 -8.70 -19.64 0.10
CA SER A 234 -9.99 -19.72 0.76
C SER A 234 -11.01 -20.51 -0.06
N LYS A 235 -10.96 -20.37 -1.39
CA LYS A 235 -11.90 -21.07 -2.29
C LYS A 235 -11.48 -22.49 -2.64
N TYR A 236 -10.20 -22.72 -2.90
CA TYR A 236 -9.72 -23.94 -3.54
C TYR A 236 -8.54 -24.58 -2.78
N GLY A 237 -8.13 -24.03 -1.63
CA GLY A 237 -6.89 -24.36 -0.96
C GLY A 237 -6.51 -25.84 -0.98
N ALA A 238 -7.33 -26.72 -0.40
CA ALA A 238 -7.02 -28.14 -0.36
C ALA A 238 -7.03 -28.80 -1.75
N SER A 239 -8.00 -28.51 -2.60
CA SER A 239 -8.11 -29.15 -3.93
C SER A 239 -6.97 -28.71 -4.87
N LEU A 240 -6.57 -27.44 -4.80
CA LEU A 240 -5.43 -26.94 -5.57
C LEU A 240 -4.12 -27.56 -5.08
N LEU A 241 -3.89 -27.55 -3.76
CA LEU A 241 -2.64 -28.06 -3.19
C LEU A 241 -2.51 -29.58 -3.36
N ASP A 242 -3.60 -30.34 -3.27
CA ASP A 242 -3.60 -31.80 -3.57
C ASP A 242 -3.12 -32.01 -5.02
N ALA A 243 -3.73 -31.31 -5.98
CA ALA A 243 -3.36 -31.44 -7.39
C ALA A 243 -1.88 -31.03 -7.64
N LEU A 244 -1.38 -30.00 -6.95
CA LEU A 244 0.01 -29.56 -7.08
C LEU A 244 1.00 -30.57 -6.47
N VAL A 245 0.70 -31.14 -5.32
CA VAL A 245 1.54 -32.17 -4.67
C VAL A 245 1.63 -33.42 -5.57
N GLU A 246 0.53 -33.82 -6.21
CA GLU A 246 0.49 -34.96 -7.14
C GLU A 246 1.39 -34.73 -8.37
N THR A 247 1.72 -33.50 -8.74
CA THR A 247 2.67 -33.24 -9.83
C THR A 247 4.08 -33.70 -9.55
N GLY A 248 4.46 -33.81 -8.27
CA GLY A 248 5.84 -34.05 -7.84
C GLY A 248 6.77 -32.84 -7.99
N PHE A 249 6.24 -31.67 -8.36
CA PHE A 249 7.00 -30.43 -8.40
C PHE A 249 7.22 -29.87 -6.99
N HIS A 250 8.23 -29.01 -6.83
CA HIS A 250 8.40 -28.28 -5.60
C HIS A 250 7.37 -27.14 -5.53
N VAL A 251 6.62 -27.06 -4.44
CA VAL A 251 5.54 -26.09 -4.24
C VAL A 251 5.88 -25.16 -3.09
N ILE A 252 5.99 -23.88 -3.36
CA ILE A 252 6.10 -22.84 -2.34
C ILE A 252 4.72 -22.22 -2.17
N VAL A 253 4.14 -22.31 -0.98
CA VAL A 253 2.90 -21.61 -0.64
C VAL A 253 3.25 -20.39 0.18
N ARG A 254 2.93 -19.22 -0.36
CA ARG A 254 3.21 -17.93 0.27
C ARG A 254 1.89 -17.18 0.51
N PRO A 255 1.21 -17.41 1.64
CA PRO A 255 -0.01 -16.70 1.98
C PRO A 255 0.21 -15.19 2.10
N HIS A 256 -0.81 -14.41 1.77
CA HIS A 256 -0.77 -12.97 1.98
C HIS A 256 -0.55 -12.65 3.48
N PRO A 257 0.25 -11.64 3.84
CA PRO A 257 0.49 -11.29 5.26
C PRO A 257 -0.78 -11.07 6.07
N GLN A 258 -1.85 -10.55 5.45
CA GLN A 258 -3.14 -10.35 6.09
C GLN A 258 -3.84 -11.67 6.43
N SER A 259 -3.65 -12.74 5.65
CA SER A 259 -4.26 -14.05 5.93
C SER A 259 -3.85 -14.60 7.29
N LYS A 260 -2.60 -14.35 7.73
CA LYS A 260 -2.14 -14.72 9.08
C LYS A 260 -2.94 -14.06 10.22
N GLN A 261 -3.57 -12.93 9.95
CA GLN A 261 -4.31 -12.18 10.96
C GLN A 261 -5.80 -12.51 10.96
N VAL A 262 -6.37 -12.80 9.78
CA VAL A 262 -7.82 -12.92 9.62
C VAL A 262 -8.29 -14.29 9.12
N GLU A 263 -7.37 -15.16 8.67
CA GLU A 263 -7.67 -16.50 8.10
C GLU A 263 -6.85 -17.61 8.77
N THR A 264 -6.49 -17.43 10.03
CA THR A 264 -5.58 -18.33 10.79
C THR A 264 -6.09 -19.77 10.78
N ASP A 265 -7.37 -20.01 11.06
CA ASP A 265 -7.97 -21.34 11.13
C ASP A 265 -7.87 -22.10 9.80
N MET A 266 -8.04 -21.38 8.68
CA MET A 266 -7.89 -21.94 7.34
C MET A 266 -6.44 -22.33 7.07
N LEU A 267 -5.49 -21.46 7.39
CA LEU A 267 -4.05 -21.72 7.21
C LEU A 267 -3.61 -22.89 8.08
N ASP A 268 -3.97 -22.91 9.36
CA ASP A 268 -3.62 -23.99 10.31
C ASP A 268 -4.15 -25.36 9.80
N THR A 269 -5.36 -25.38 9.23
CA THR A 269 -5.96 -26.57 8.65
C THR A 269 -5.15 -27.07 7.45
N LEU A 270 -4.77 -26.18 6.54
CA LEU A 270 -3.97 -26.54 5.37
C LEU A 270 -2.55 -26.97 5.78
N GLU A 271 -1.90 -26.24 6.66
CA GLU A 271 -0.56 -26.61 7.16
C GLU A 271 -0.57 -27.99 7.87
N ALA A 272 -1.57 -28.28 8.67
CA ALA A 272 -1.72 -29.56 9.32
C ALA A 272 -1.92 -30.70 8.29
N LYS A 273 -2.71 -30.47 7.24
CA LYS A 273 -2.93 -31.44 6.16
C LYS A 273 -1.65 -31.80 5.41
N TYR A 274 -0.81 -30.82 5.10
CA TYR A 274 0.40 -31.01 4.30
C TYR A 274 1.68 -31.17 5.12
N ARG A 275 1.54 -31.36 6.44
CA ARG A 275 2.68 -31.59 7.34
C ARG A 275 3.45 -32.85 6.94
N GLY A 276 4.76 -32.72 6.66
CA GLY A 276 5.61 -33.83 6.25
C GLY A 276 5.56 -34.15 4.75
N VAL A 277 4.96 -33.30 3.93
CA VAL A 277 5.07 -33.35 2.47
C VAL A 277 6.35 -32.62 2.05
N ASP A 278 7.39 -33.36 1.71
CA ASP A 278 8.75 -32.83 1.43
C ASP A 278 8.79 -31.89 0.22
N THR A 279 7.82 -32.01 -0.70
CA THR A 279 7.73 -31.19 -1.91
C THR A 279 6.95 -29.89 -1.70
N LEU A 280 6.39 -29.63 -0.51
CA LEU A 280 5.62 -28.43 -0.22
C LEU A 280 6.20 -27.65 0.98
N GLU A 281 6.53 -26.40 0.76
CA GLU A 281 6.99 -25.49 1.81
C GLU A 281 6.07 -24.30 1.97
N TRP A 282 5.96 -23.78 3.21
CA TRP A 282 5.24 -22.55 3.53
C TRP A 282 6.24 -21.42 3.73
N ASP A 283 6.05 -20.31 2.99
CA ASP A 283 6.91 -19.14 3.11
C ASP A 283 6.16 -17.97 3.74
N TYR A 284 6.64 -17.55 4.88
CA TYR A 284 6.12 -16.43 5.67
C TYR A 284 7.13 -15.29 5.86
N ASN A 285 8.21 -15.30 5.09
CA ASN A 285 9.19 -14.23 5.18
C ASN A 285 8.57 -12.87 4.84
N PRO A 286 8.94 -11.79 5.51
CA PRO A 286 8.45 -10.45 5.18
C PRO A 286 8.76 -10.04 3.73
N GLU A 287 9.95 -10.39 3.22
CA GLU A 287 10.34 -10.12 1.83
C GLU A 287 9.97 -11.31 0.93
N ASN A 288 9.31 -11.00 -0.21
CA ASN A 288 8.84 -12.01 -1.16
C ASN A 288 9.87 -12.37 -2.24
N LEU A 289 10.92 -11.57 -2.39
CA LEU A 289 11.80 -11.60 -3.56
C LEU A 289 12.51 -12.93 -3.72
N LEU A 290 12.89 -13.60 -2.61
CA LEU A 290 13.52 -14.90 -2.66
C LEU A 290 12.59 -16.00 -3.21
N SER A 291 11.33 -16.04 -2.75
CA SER A 291 10.35 -17.02 -3.25
C SER A 291 10.00 -16.75 -4.71
N LEU A 292 9.87 -15.46 -5.10
CA LEU A 292 9.66 -15.09 -6.50
C LEU A 292 10.82 -15.54 -7.38
N SER A 293 12.08 -15.41 -6.93
CA SER A 293 13.26 -15.78 -7.71
C SER A 293 13.39 -17.28 -7.93
N ARG A 294 12.93 -18.09 -6.97
CA ARG A 294 13.01 -19.57 -7.01
C ARG A 294 11.97 -20.22 -7.93
N ALA A 295 10.82 -19.54 -8.13
CA ALA A 295 9.70 -20.11 -8.87
C ALA A 295 9.92 -20.10 -10.39
N ASP A 296 9.58 -21.19 -11.07
CA ASP A 296 9.48 -21.25 -12.54
C ASP A 296 8.17 -20.68 -13.04
N ILE A 297 7.12 -20.86 -12.25
CA ILE A 297 5.77 -20.40 -12.54
C ILE A 297 5.05 -20.04 -11.24
N MET A 298 4.19 -19.01 -11.31
CA MET A 298 3.34 -18.59 -10.20
C MET A 298 1.89 -18.99 -10.46
N ILE A 299 1.17 -19.33 -9.40
CA ILE A 299 -0.29 -19.40 -9.38
C ILE A 299 -0.80 -18.35 -8.40
N SER A 300 -1.69 -17.49 -8.84
CA SER A 300 -2.23 -16.39 -8.04
C SER A 300 -3.71 -16.13 -8.39
N ASP A 301 -4.22 -15.04 -7.92
CA ASP A 301 -5.57 -14.53 -8.21
C ASP A 301 -5.47 -13.03 -8.61
N PHE A 302 -6.29 -12.17 -8.01
CA PHE A 302 -6.25 -10.72 -8.25
C PHE A 302 -5.13 -9.99 -7.45
N SER A 303 -4.17 -10.71 -6.88
CA SER A 303 -3.04 -10.13 -6.13
C SER A 303 -2.10 -9.34 -7.04
N GLY A 304 -1.65 -8.18 -6.59
CA GLY A 304 -0.66 -7.36 -7.30
C GLY A 304 0.72 -8.01 -7.47
N VAL A 305 1.01 -9.06 -6.69
CA VAL A 305 2.29 -9.79 -6.74
C VAL A 305 2.57 -10.44 -8.11
N VAL A 306 1.52 -10.67 -8.92
CA VAL A 306 1.70 -11.17 -10.30
C VAL A 306 2.52 -10.20 -11.16
N PHE A 307 2.38 -8.90 -10.91
CA PHE A 307 3.16 -7.88 -11.60
C PHE A 307 4.60 -7.84 -11.10
N ASP A 308 4.82 -7.94 -9.79
CA ASP A 308 6.18 -8.05 -9.25
C ASP A 308 6.91 -9.24 -9.87
N TYR A 309 6.25 -10.40 -9.89
CA TYR A 309 6.83 -11.62 -10.44
C TYR A 309 7.08 -11.54 -11.95
N SER A 310 6.05 -11.20 -12.72
CA SER A 310 6.15 -11.19 -14.19
C SER A 310 7.05 -10.07 -14.71
N PHE A 311 7.13 -8.93 -14.02
CA PHE A 311 7.92 -7.78 -14.49
C PHE A 311 9.39 -7.86 -14.10
N LEU A 312 9.69 -8.41 -12.91
CA LEU A 312 11.06 -8.57 -12.44
C LEU A 312 11.76 -9.79 -13.06
N PHE A 313 11.04 -10.89 -13.24
CA PHE A 313 11.64 -12.18 -13.66
C PHE A 313 11.26 -12.62 -15.07
N ASP A 314 10.30 -11.94 -15.73
CA ASP A 314 9.75 -12.29 -17.05
C ASP A 314 9.26 -13.76 -17.12
N ARG A 315 8.72 -14.27 -16.03
CA ARG A 315 8.24 -15.64 -15.90
C ARG A 315 6.72 -15.73 -15.97
N PRO A 316 6.19 -16.88 -16.44
CA PRO A 316 4.75 -17.08 -16.61
C PRO A 316 4.02 -17.23 -15.28
N PHE A 317 2.72 -16.93 -15.31
CA PHE A 317 1.84 -17.21 -14.19
C PHE A 317 0.47 -17.70 -14.66
N LEU A 318 -0.19 -18.46 -13.80
CA LEU A 318 -1.58 -18.80 -13.90
C LEU A 318 -2.37 -17.94 -12.89
N TYR A 319 -3.58 -17.56 -13.26
CA TYR A 319 -4.45 -16.82 -12.35
C TYR A 319 -5.83 -17.46 -12.28
N VAL A 320 -6.40 -17.53 -11.09
CA VAL A 320 -7.77 -17.93 -10.90
C VAL A 320 -8.64 -16.69 -10.96
N ASN A 321 -9.58 -16.69 -11.90
CA ASN A 321 -10.55 -15.61 -12.01
C ASN A 321 -11.58 -15.72 -10.88
N SER A 322 -11.40 -14.89 -9.86
CA SER A 322 -12.32 -14.80 -8.74
C SER A 322 -13.09 -13.47 -8.82
N GLU A 323 -14.36 -13.51 -8.46
CA GLU A 323 -15.19 -12.31 -8.44
C GLU A 323 -14.61 -11.28 -7.46
N PHE A 324 -14.15 -10.17 -8.00
CA PHE A 324 -13.68 -9.03 -7.23
C PHE A 324 -14.87 -8.12 -6.91
N ASP A 325 -15.13 -7.89 -5.62
CA ASP A 325 -16.14 -6.93 -5.18
C ASP A 325 -15.59 -5.51 -5.28
N ALA A 326 -15.93 -4.80 -6.35
CA ALA A 326 -15.48 -3.44 -6.58
C ALA A 326 -16.17 -2.38 -5.70
N ARG A 327 -17.30 -2.69 -5.06
CA ARG A 327 -18.14 -1.71 -4.33
C ARG A 327 -17.42 -0.87 -3.30
N PRO A 328 -16.42 -1.36 -2.56
CA PRO A 328 -15.68 -0.54 -1.60
C PRO A 328 -14.60 0.36 -2.22
N TYR A 329 -14.36 0.27 -3.53
CA TYR A 329 -13.21 0.85 -4.21
C TYR A 329 -13.62 1.91 -5.24
N ASP A 330 -12.71 2.81 -5.56
CA ASP A 330 -12.92 3.87 -6.56
C ASP A 330 -13.25 3.32 -7.96
N SER A 331 -12.78 2.10 -8.26
CA SER A 331 -13.10 1.40 -9.51
C SER A 331 -14.60 1.09 -9.68
N TYR A 332 -15.39 1.10 -8.60
CA TYR A 332 -16.84 0.91 -8.67
C TYR A 332 -17.55 2.05 -9.42
N ASP A 333 -17.04 3.27 -9.28
CA ASP A 333 -17.63 4.45 -9.93
C ASP A 333 -17.24 4.55 -11.41
N ILE A 334 -16.36 3.65 -11.91
CA ILE A 334 -15.88 3.66 -13.30
C ILE A 334 -16.51 2.51 -14.08
N GLN A 335 -17.06 2.81 -15.25
CA GLN A 335 -17.67 1.79 -16.11
C GLN A 335 -16.64 0.90 -16.80
N GLU A 336 -15.43 1.43 -17.03
CA GLU A 336 -14.35 0.68 -17.67
C GLU A 336 -13.76 -0.36 -16.70
N VAL A 337 -13.48 -1.56 -17.22
CA VAL A 337 -12.76 -2.58 -16.47
C VAL A 337 -11.36 -2.07 -16.14
N PRO A 338 -10.91 -2.08 -14.87
CA PRO A 338 -9.57 -1.67 -14.49
C PRO A 338 -8.48 -2.36 -15.33
N TRP A 339 -7.39 -1.64 -15.61
CA TRP A 339 -6.28 -2.13 -16.43
C TRP A 339 -5.76 -3.49 -15.97
N LYS A 340 -5.64 -3.70 -14.68
CA LYS A 340 -5.24 -4.96 -14.05
C LYS A 340 -6.05 -6.14 -14.59
N PHE A 341 -7.37 -6.05 -14.55
CA PHE A 341 -8.23 -7.15 -14.99
C PHE A 341 -8.28 -7.32 -16.52
N ARG A 342 -7.98 -6.25 -17.26
CA ARG A 342 -7.85 -6.32 -18.74
C ARG A 342 -6.54 -6.95 -19.16
N VAL A 343 -5.47 -6.72 -18.44
CA VAL A 343 -4.13 -7.19 -18.81
C VAL A 343 -3.87 -8.62 -18.37
N LEU A 344 -4.44 -9.08 -17.26
CA LEU A 344 -4.22 -10.44 -16.73
C LEU A 344 -4.42 -11.53 -17.80
N PRO A 345 -5.53 -11.56 -18.59
CA PRO A 345 -5.72 -12.57 -19.64
C PRO A 345 -4.70 -12.49 -20.78
N ALA A 346 -4.10 -11.34 -20.98
CA ALA A 346 -3.11 -11.14 -22.04
C ALA A 346 -1.70 -11.64 -21.64
N ILE A 347 -1.37 -11.63 -20.34
CA ILE A 347 -0.02 -11.92 -19.84
C ILE A 347 0.08 -13.20 -19.03
N GLY A 348 -1.04 -13.81 -18.63
CA GLY A 348 -1.15 -15.04 -17.85
C GLY A 348 -2.15 -16.00 -18.45
N ILE A 349 -2.29 -17.17 -17.85
CA ILE A 349 -3.26 -18.20 -18.25
C ILE A 349 -4.30 -18.33 -17.14
N GLU A 350 -5.58 -18.27 -17.49
CA GLU A 350 -6.66 -18.54 -16.55
C GLU A 350 -6.64 -20.01 -16.15
N LEU A 351 -6.64 -20.28 -14.85
CA LEU A 351 -6.73 -21.62 -14.26
C LEU A 351 -8.13 -21.82 -13.69
N LYS A 352 -8.81 -22.83 -14.15
CA LYS A 352 -10.14 -23.22 -13.69
C LYS A 352 -10.07 -24.50 -12.84
N THR A 353 -11.11 -24.77 -12.06
CA THR A 353 -11.16 -25.97 -11.21
C THR A 353 -11.11 -27.27 -12.00
N GLU A 354 -11.69 -27.32 -13.18
CA GLU A 354 -11.62 -28.46 -14.10
C GLU A 354 -10.21 -28.76 -14.60
N ASP A 355 -9.32 -27.77 -14.57
CA ASP A 355 -7.94 -27.88 -15.02
C ASP A 355 -7.03 -28.55 -13.98
N PHE A 356 -7.48 -28.67 -12.72
CA PHE A 356 -6.67 -29.24 -11.65
C PHE A 356 -6.26 -30.70 -11.93
N ALA A 357 -7.11 -31.47 -12.61
CA ALA A 357 -6.79 -32.84 -13.00
C ALA A 357 -5.61 -32.94 -13.98
N ASN A 358 -5.33 -31.88 -14.75
CA ASN A 358 -4.27 -31.81 -15.75
C ASN A 358 -3.27 -30.68 -15.47
N ILE A 359 -3.17 -30.26 -14.20
CA ILE A 359 -2.42 -29.07 -13.82
C ILE A 359 -0.92 -29.18 -14.20
N ARG A 360 -0.36 -30.39 -14.16
CA ARG A 360 1.04 -30.64 -14.51
C ARG A 360 1.35 -30.21 -15.95
N GLU A 361 0.52 -30.65 -16.91
CA GLU A 361 0.67 -30.32 -18.33
C GLU A 361 0.48 -28.83 -18.59
N ILE A 362 -0.48 -28.21 -17.90
CA ILE A 362 -0.77 -26.77 -18.02
C ILE A 362 0.42 -25.96 -17.54
N LEU A 363 1.00 -26.30 -16.39
CA LEU A 363 2.18 -25.63 -15.84
C LEU A 363 3.37 -25.71 -16.81
N LEU A 364 3.65 -26.88 -17.36
CA LEU A 364 4.75 -27.06 -18.31
C LEU A 364 4.51 -26.35 -19.65
N SER A 365 3.29 -26.32 -20.13
CA SER A 365 2.94 -25.63 -21.39
C SER A 365 3.04 -24.10 -21.25
N ALA A 366 2.66 -23.57 -20.09
CA ALA A 366 2.68 -22.14 -19.82
C ALA A 366 4.09 -21.54 -19.88
N THR A 367 5.11 -22.30 -19.51
CA THR A 367 6.51 -21.83 -19.52
C THR A 367 7.08 -21.62 -20.93
N ASN A 368 6.46 -22.18 -21.97
CA ASN A 368 6.97 -22.16 -23.35
C ASN A 368 6.24 -21.16 -24.28
N SER A 369 5.33 -20.33 -23.78
CA SER A 369 4.55 -19.40 -24.60
C SER A 369 5.31 -18.10 -24.89
N SER A 370 5.82 -17.96 -26.13
CA SER A 370 6.47 -16.73 -26.60
C SER A 370 5.50 -15.54 -26.68
N ILE A 371 4.24 -15.79 -27.01
CA ILE A 371 3.20 -14.73 -27.08
C ILE A 371 2.96 -14.12 -25.71
N LEU A 372 2.81 -14.94 -24.68
CA LEU A 372 2.66 -14.44 -23.31
C LEU A 372 3.90 -13.68 -22.84
N GLN A 373 5.09 -14.09 -23.26
CA GLN A 373 6.32 -13.38 -22.94
C GLN A 373 6.38 -11.99 -23.56
N GLU A 374 6.04 -11.86 -24.84
CA GLU A 374 5.96 -10.55 -25.50
C GLU A 374 4.91 -9.65 -24.87
N ASN A 375 3.76 -10.19 -24.54
CA ASN A 375 2.69 -9.45 -23.88
C ASN A 375 3.12 -8.99 -22.47
N ARG A 376 3.83 -9.82 -21.69
CA ARG A 376 4.38 -9.41 -20.39
C ARG A 376 5.36 -8.24 -20.51
N LYS A 377 6.24 -8.26 -21.52
CA LYS A 377 7.14 -7.14 -21.80
C LYS A 377 6.38 -5.86 -22.12
N SER A 378 5.37 -5.95 -22.99
CA SER A 378 4.52 -4.82 -23.35
C SER A 378 3.75 -4.26 -22.14
N ALA A 379 3.18 -5.14 -21.32
CA ALA A 379 2.48 -4.75 -20.10
C ALA A 379 3.43 -4.07 -19.09
N ARG A 380 4.63 -4.61 -18.92
CA ARG A 380 5.68 -4.02 -18.08
C ARG A 380 6.07 -2.62 -18.57
N ASP A 381 6.30 -2.44 -19.86
CA ASP A 381 6.69 -1.15 -20.44
C ASP A 381 5.56 -0.12 -20.34
N THR A 382 4.31 -0.56 -20.34
CA THR A 382 3.13 0.29 -20.10
C THR A 382 3.00 0.70 -18.64
N ALA A 383 3.19 -0.24 -17.72
CA ALA A 383 2.84 -0.04 -16.31
C ALA A 383 4.02 0.47 -15.47
N TRP A 384 5.24 0.18 -15.86
CA TRP A 384 6.45 0.60 -15.18
C TRP A 384 7.33 1.41 -16.12
N GLN A 385 6.93 2.66 -16.32
CA GLN A 385 7.67 3.62 -17.12
C GLN A 385 8.85 4.20 -16.35
N HIS A 386 9.83 4.75 -17.05
CA HIS A 386 11.00 5.39 -16.45
C HIS A 386 11.75 4.49 -15.45
N ARG A 387 11.93 3.22 -15.78
CA ARG A 387 12.56 2.23 -14.93
C ARG A 387 13.96 2.67 -14.50
N GLY A 388 14.23 2.59 -13.20
CA GLY A 388 15.48 3.01 -12.59
C GLY A 388 15.61 4.52 -12.34
N GLU A 389 14.64 5.32 -12.77
CA GLU A 389 14.67 6.79 -12.66
C GLU A 389 13.57 7.34 -11.72
N SER A 390 12.71 6.47 -11.16
CA SER A 390 11.50 6.91 -10.48
C SER A 390 11.77 7.79 -9.25
N GLY A 391 12.81 7.50 -8.49
CA GLY A 391 13.22 8.31 -7.34
C GLY A 391 13.68 9.72 -7.76
N GLU A 392 14.52 9.82 -8.78
CA GLU A 392 15.00 11.09 -9.32
C GLU A 392 13.84 11.93 -9.88
N ARG A 393 12.94 11.33 -10.66
CA ARG A 393 11.76 12.00 -11.23
C ARG A 393 10.75 12.46 -10.17
N ALA A 394 10.53 11.66 -9.14
CA ALA A 394 9.70 12.06 -8.02
C ALA A 394 10.32 13.24 -7.26
N ALA A 395 11.64 13.21 -7.02
CA ALA A 395 12.34 14.32 -6.39
C ALA A 395 12.29 15.60 -7.24
N ASP A 396 12.48 15.50 -8.56
CA ASP A 396 12.36 16.64 -9.48
C ASP A 396 10.97 17.28 -9.42
N PHE A 397 9.91 16.46 -9.44
CA PHE A 397 8.54 16.95 -9.29
C PHE A 397 8.31 17.68 -7.96
N LEU A 398 8.81 17.13 -6.86
CA LEU A 398 8.67 17.73 -5.53
C LEU A 398 9.43 19.06 -5.42
N VAL A 399 10.65 19.13 -5.96
CA VAL A 399 11.46 20.36 -5.99
C VAL A 399 10.80 21.44 -6.84
N GLN A 400 10.27 21.09 -8.01
CA GLN A 400 9.54 22.03 -8.86
C GLN A 400 8.27 22.55 -8.17
N THR A 401 7.52 21.66 -7.52
CA THR A 401 6.31 22.04 -6.76
C THR A 401 6.66 22.97 -5.59
N LEU A 402 7.75 22.68 -4.87
CA LEU A 402 8.24 23.52 -3.78
C LEU A 402 8.65 24.91 -4.28
N GLY A 403 9.36 24.99 -5.42
CA GLY A 403 9.73 26.23 -6.06
C GLY A 403 8.51 27.09 -6.42
N ALA A 404 7.52 26.51 -7.08
CA ALA A 404 6.29 27.20 -7.46
C ALA A 404 5.49 27.76 -6.25
N ILE A 405 5.46 27.04 -5.13
CA ILE A 405 4.81 27.51 -3.89
C ILE A 405 5.57 28.67 -3.27
N THR A 406 6.89 28.61 -3.29
CA THR A 406 7.76 29.64 -2.71
C THR A 406 7.68 30.94 -3.52
N GLU A 407 7.72 30.86 -4.84
CA GLU A 407 7.56 32.01 -5.75
C GLU A 407 6.17 32.66 -5.66
N GLY A 408 5.11 31.87 -5.47
CA GLY A 408 3.74 32.38 -5.32
C GLY A 408 3.48 33.10 -3.99
N ARG A 409 4.45 33.09 -3.05
CA ARG A 409 4.38 33.80 -1.76
C ARG A 409 5.24 35.05 -1.70
N SER A 410 6.19 35.18 -2.62
CA SER A 410 7.02 36.39 -2.78
C SER A 410 6.27 37.44 -3.61
#